data_aa1529d4ee708947c1408061e4308796
#
_entry.id   aa1529d4ee708947c1408061e4308796
#
_cell.length_a   1.000
_cell.length_b   1.000
_cell.length_c   1.000
_cell.angle_alpha   90.00
_cell.angle_beta   90.00
_cell.angle_gamma   90.00
#
_symmetry.space_group_name_H-M   'P 1'
#
loop_
_entity.id
_entity.type
_entity.pdbx_description
1 polymer ?
#
loop_
_entity_poly.entity_id
_entity_poly.type
_entity_poly.pdbx_seq_one_letter_code
_entity_poly.pdbx_strand_id
1 'polypeptide(L)'
;MAKVTHAIILFAAAFFCSPIAGLDIAQAEEKNRVFEIRTYYANEGKLDALLARFRDHTVALFKKHGITNIGYWVPTDNKENKLVYMLAYSSREARGKAWKAFLADPNWQKVYKESTKDGRLVNRIVNDFLAGTDFSQIK
;
A
#
# COMPACT_ATOMS: atom_id res chain seq x y z
N MET A 1 58.34 -54.25 -19.46
CA MET A 1 58.00 -53.29 -18.37
C MET A 1 57.01 -52.26 -18.96
N ALA A 2 55.75 -52.47 -18.75
CA ALA A 2 54.69 -51.57 -19.26
C ALA A 2 54.24 -50.65 -18.17
N LYS A 3 54.36 -49.33 -18.37
CA LYS A 3 53.83 -48.29 -17.43
C LYS A 3 52.38 -48.01 -17.81
N VAL A 4 51.50 -48.29 -16.86
CA VAL A 4 50.08 -47.96 -16.94
C VAL A 4 49.89 -46.53 -16.39
N THR A 5 49.46 -45.60 -17.25
CA THR A 5 49.17 -44.23 -16.89
C THR A 5 47.66 -44.13 -16.59
N HIS A 6 47.28 -43.82 -15.32
CA HIS A 6 45.92 -43.60 -14.93
C HIS A 6 45.54 -42.15 -15.22
N ALA A 7 44.57 -41.97 -16.11
CA ALA A 7 43.93 -40.67 -16.35
C ALA A 7 42.81 -40.44 -15.33
N ILE A 8 42.95 -39.40 -14.51
CA ILE A 8 41.93 -38.96 -13.58
C ILE A 8 40.97 -38.02 -14.34
N ILE A 9 39.72 -38.47 -14.55
CA ILE A 9 38.68 -37.63 -15.13
C ILE A 9 38.02 -36.85 -13.99
N LEU A 10 38.25 -35.54 -13.93
CA LEU A 10 37.54 -34.62 -13.02
C LEU A 10 36.15 -34.33 -13.60
N PHE A 11 35.12 -34.83 -12.98
CA PHE A 11 33.74 -34.40 -13.26
C PHE A 11 33.47 -33.07 -12.50
N ALA A 12 33.44 -31.99 -13.26
CA ALA A 12 32.95 -30.71 -12.75
C ALA A 12 31.41 -30.72 -12.74
N ALA A 13 30.81 -30.89 -11.55
CA ALA A 13 29.37 -30.70 -11.38
C ALA A 13 29.07 -29.20 -11.40
N ALA A 14 28.52 -28.71 -12.49
CA ALA A 14 27.96 -27.36 -12.58
C ALA A 14 26.65 -27.30 -11.77
N PHE A 15 26.70 -26.66 -10.62
CA PHE A 15 25.50 -26.31 -9.86
C PHE A 15 24.77 -25.18 -10.61
N PHE A 16 23.72 -25.53 -11.36
CA PHE A 16 22.76 -24.57 -11.87
C PHE A 16 21.88 -24.12 -10.70
N CYS A 17 22.25 -22.99 -10.11
CA CYS A 17 21.38 -22.29 -9.18
C CYS A 17 20.28 -21.58 -10.00
N SER A 18 19.08 -22.14 -10.02
CA SER A 18 17.92 -21.53 -10.69
C SER A 18 17.27 -20.50 -9.77
N PRO A 19 17.27 -19.19 -10.10
CA PRO A 19 16.62 -18.15 -9.31
C PRO A 19 15.18 -17.90 -9.77
N ILE A 20 14.35 -18.93 -9.95
CA ILE A 20 13.02 -18.77 -10.58
C ILE A 20 11.87 -18.65 -9.58
N ALA A 21 12.03 -19.11 -8.34
CA ALA A 21 10.91 -19.17 -7.38
C ALA A 21 10.48 -17.81 -6.79
N GLY A 22 11.33 -16.78 -6.81
CA GLY A 22 11.03 -15.47 -6.21
C GLY A 22 10.24 -14.52 -7.11
N LEU A 23 10.38 -14.66 -8.43
CA LEU A 23 9.70 -13.80 -9.41
C LEU A 23 8.20 -14.13 -9.55
N ASP A 24 7.85 -15.41 -9.48
CA ASP A 24 6.45 -15.85 -9.62
C ASP A 24 5.58 -15.45 -8.42
N ILE A 25 6.14 -15.44 -7.21
CA ILE A 25 5.42 -15.04 -6.00
C ILE A 25 5.14 -13.53 -6.00
N ALA A 26 6.12 -12.71 -6.37
CA ALA A 26 5.95 -11.26 -6.43
C ALA A 26 4.93 -10.85 -7.52
N GLN A 27 4.93 -11.52 -8.67
CA GLN A 27 3.94 -11.28 -9.73
C GLN A 27 2.54 -11.77 -9.36
N ALA A 28 2.43 -12.86 -8.61
CA ALA A 28 1.14 -13.37 -8.12
C ALA A 28 0.53 -12.45 -7.03
N GLU A 29 1.36 -11.86 -6.17
CA GLU A 29 0.92 -10.87 -5.18
C GLU A 29 0.46 -9.57 -5.84
N GLU A 30 1.14 -9.14 -6.90
CA GLU A 30 0.75 -7.94 -7.64
C GLU A 30 -0.58 -8.13 -8.39
N LYS A 31 -0.84 -9.32 -8.92
CA LYS A 31 -2.04 -9.65 -9.69
C LYS A 31 -3.33 -9.73 -8.85
N ASN A 32 -3.21 -9.92 -7.55
CA ASN A 32 -4.36 -10.11 -6.62
C ASN A 32 -4.57 -8.92 -5.68
N ARG A 33 -3.95 -7.78 -5.94
CA ARG A 33 -4.09 -6.60 -5.08
C ARG A 33 -5.52 -6.08 -5.09
N VAL A 34 -5.96 -5.66 -3.93
CA VAL A 34 -7.23 -4.96 -3.74
C VAL A 34 -6.95 -3.48 -3.58
N PHE A 35 -7.60 -2.67 -4.37
CA PHE A 35 -7.53 -1.22 -4.24
C PHE A 35 -8.75 -0.70 -3.49
N GLU A 36 -8.58 0.37 -2.75
CA GLU A 36 -9.65 1.10 -2.09
C GLU A 36 -9.53 2.58 -2.47
N ILE A 37 -10.48 3.08 -3.25
CA ILE A 37 -10.61 4.52 -3.47
C ILE A 37 -11.48 5.10 -2.37
N ARG A 38 -11.05 6.22 -1.81
CA ARG A 38 -11.75 6.90 -0.73
C ARG A 38 -11.92 8.37 -1.07
N THR A 39 -13.14 8.85 -0.91
CA THR A 39 -13.46 10.27 -1.02
C THR A 39 -13.89 10.79 0.34
N TYR A 40 -13.12 11.73 0.86
CA TYR A 40 -13.42 12.45 2.08
C TYR A 40 -14.02 13.81 1.72
N TYR A 41 -15.16 14.13 2.29
CA TYR A 41 -15.78 15.43 2.19
C TYR A 41 -15.46 16.19 3.48
N ALA A 42 -14.61 17.19 3.38
CA ALA A 42 -14.26 18.02 4.52
C ALA A 42 -15.42 18.96 4.90
N ASN A 43 -15.52 19.28 6.18
CA ASN A 43 -16.38 20.36 6.62
C ASN A 43 -15.90 21.70 6.04
N GLU A 44 -16.78 22.68 5.99
CA GLU A 44 -16.46 24.01 5.51
C GLU A 44 -15.23 24.58 6.25
N GLY A 45 -14.27 25.13 5.49
CA GLY A 45 -13.02 25.66 6.01
C GLY A 45 -12.05 24.63 6.62
N LYS A 46 -12.33 23.30 6.54
CA LYS A 46 -11.49 22.26 7.18
C LYS A 46 -10.63 21.47 6.18
N LEU A 47 -10.70 21.75 4.88
CA LEU A 47 -9.93 21.00 3.89
C LEU A 47 -8.43 21.12 4.12
N ASP A 48 -7.89 22.33 4.32
CA ASP A 48 -6.45 22.53 4.51
C ASP A 48 -5.93 21.80 5.75
N ALA A 49 -6.68 21.83 6.86
CA ALA A 49 -6.35 21.08 8.07
C ALA A 49 -6.38 19.55 7.82
N LEU A 50 -7.33 19.06 7.00
CA LEU A 50 -7.39 17.67 6.59
C LEU A 50 -6.16 17.29 5.77
N LEU A 51 -5.79 18.10 4.78
CA LEU A 51 -4.61 17.89 3.94
C LEU A 51 -3.32 17.89 4.76
N ALA A 52 -3.17 18.83 5.70
CA ALA A 52 -2.04 18.88 6.63
C ALA A 52 -1.95 17.59 7.46
N ARG A 53 -3.06 17.13 8.06
CA ARG A 53 -3.08 15.86 8.80
C ARG A 53 -2.63 14.67 7.96
N PHE A 54 -3.05 14.61 6.68
CA PHE A 54 -2.61 13.54 5.78
C PHE A 54 -1.11 13.64 5.48
N ARG A 55 -0.64 14.82 5.08
CA ARG A 55 0.75 15.08 4.71
C ARG A 55 1.72 14.78 5.85
N ASP A 56 1.41 15.30 7.03
CA ASP A 56 2.34 15.34 8.14
C ASP A 56 2.31 14.06 8.99
N HIS A 57 1.20 13.29 8.92
CA HIS A 57 0.99 12.15 9.82
C HIS A 57 0.38 10.92 9.15
N THR A 58 -0.78 11.06 8.47
CA THR A 58 -1.59 9.89 8.08
C THR A 58 -0.86 9.00 7.08
N VAL A 59 -0.20 9.59 6.08
CA VAL A 59 0.54 8.86 5.03
C VAL A 59 1.64 7.97 5.64
N ALA A 60 2.41 8.51 6.57
CA ALA A 60 3.46 7.77 7.27
C ALA A 60 2.88 6.64 8.15
N LEU A 61 1.79 6.92 8.86
CA LEU A 61 1.10 5.92 9.69
C LEU A 61 0.46 4.82 8.85
N PHE A 62 -0.11 5.12 7.69
CA PHE A 62 -0.59 4.12 6.75
C PHE A 62 0.55 3.18 6.34
N LYS A 63 1.69 3.73 5.91
CA LYS A 63 2.87 2.94 5.55
C LYS A 63 3.34 2.05 6.71
N LYS A 64 3.38 2.58 7.94
CA LYS A 64 3.75 1.83 9.15
C LYS A 64 2.89 0.59 9.34
N HIS A 65 1.60 0.65 9.02
CA HIS A 65 0.64 -0.43 9.19
C HIS A 65 0.41 -1.27 7.92
N GLY A 66 1.32 -1.22 6.94
CA GLY A 66 1.25 -2.04 5.74
C GLY A 66 0.16 -1.61 4.74
N ILE A 67 -0.33 -0.38 4.86
CA ILE A 67 -1.26 0.22 3.88
C ILE A 67 -0.44 0.88 2.79
N THR A 68 -0.56 0.39 1.55
CA THR A 68 0.15 0.95 0.41
C THR A 68 -0.55 2.21 -0.08
N ASN A 69 0.16 3.34 -0.05
CA ASN A 69 -0.33 4.61 -0.56
C ASN A 69 -0.11 4.69 -2.07
N ILE A 70 -1.18 4.75 -2.87
CA ILE A 70 -1.12 4.87 -4.33
C ILE A 70 -1.06 6.34 -4.73
N GLY A 71 -1.99 7.16 -4.22
CA GLY A 71 -1.99 8.59 -4.51
C GLY A 71 -3.11 9.35 -3.82
N TYR A 72 -2.99 10.70 -3.86
CA TYR A 72 -3.88 11.64 -3.19
C TYR A 72 -4.16 12.82 -4.11
N TRP A 73 -5.43 13.17 -4.30
CA TRP A 73 -5.86 14.19 -5.22
C TRP A 73 -6.91 15.11 -4.60
N VAL A 74 -6.84 16.36 -4.96
CA VAL A 74 -7.89 17.34 -4.73
C VAL A 74 -8.45 17.73 -6.10
N PRO A 75 -9.76 17.65 -6.35
CA PRO A 75 -10.34 18.10 -7.62
C PRO A 75 -9.95 19.54 -7.94
N THR A 76 -9.67 19.85 -9.18
CA THR A 76 -9.31 21.23 -9.60
C THR A 76 -10.47 22.21 -9.38
N ASP A 77 -11.71 21.74 -9.58
CA ASP A 77 -12.95 22.46 -9.24
C ASP A 77 -13.60 21.81 -8.02
N ASN A 78 -13.04 22.10 -6.84
CA ASN A 78 -13.38 21.41 -5.60
C ASN A 78 -14.48 22.11 -4.79
N LYS A 79 -15.66 22.29 -5.36
CA LYS A 79 -16.81 22.93 -4.69
C LYS A 79 -17.31 22.18 -3.45
N GLU A 80 -17.03 20.89 -3.37
CA GLU A 80 -17.47 20.03 -2.25
C GLU A 80 -16.38 19.75 -1.22
N ASN A 81 -15.25 20.46 -1.25
CA ASN A 81 -14.13 20.27 -0.31
C ASN A 81 -13.65 18.82 -0.22
N LYS A 82 -13.43 18.15 -1.35
CA LYS A 82 -13.04 16.75 -1.41
C LYS A 82 -11.53 16.56 -1.32
N LEU A 83 -11.13 15.52 -0.61
CA LEU A 83 -9.87 14.82 -0.77
C LEU A 83 -10.19 13.41 -1.29
N VAL A 84 -9.65 13.05 -2.46
CA VAL A 84 -9.75 11.72 -3.06
C VAL A 84 -8.41 11.03 -2.92
N TYR A 85 -8.39 9.77 -2.48
CA TYR A 85 -7.14 9.02 -2.42
C TYR A 85 -7.35 7.53 -2.66
N MET A 86 -6.30 6.87 -3.09
CA MET A 86 -6.31 5.45 -3.39
C MET A 86 -5.25 4.73 -2.58
N LEU A 87 -5.65 3.61 -2.01
CA LEU A 87 -4.82 2.70 -1.23
C LEU A 87 -4.83 1.32 -1.88
N ALA A 88 -3.80 0.52 -1.61
CA ALA A 88 -3.76 -0.87 -2.05
C ALA A 88 -3.35 -1.81 -0.93
N TYR A 89 -3.80 -3.05 -1.05
CA TYR A 89 -3.57 -4.14 -0.09
C TYR A 89 -3.37 -5.46 -0.83
N SER A 90 -2.65 -6.40 -0.23
CA SER A 90 -2.51 -7.75 -0.79
C SER A 90 -3.83 -8.54 -0.81
N SER A 91 -4.77 -8.23 0.10
CA SER A 91 -6.10 -8.85 0.13
C SER A 91 -7.11 -8.01 0.94
N ARG A 92 -8.39 -8.36 0.85
CA ARG A 92 -9.45 -7.79 1.70
C ARG A 92 -9.23 -8.06 3.19
N GLU A 93 -8.69 -9.20 3.51
CA GLU A 93 -8.36 -9.58 4.88
C GLU A 93 -7.17 -8.75 5.40
N ALA A 94 -6.10 -8.61 4.60
CA ALA A 94 -4.96 -7.77 4.93
C ALA A 94 -5.39 -6.32 5.19
N ARG A 95 -6.30 -5.79 4.37
CA ARG A 95 -6.92 -4.47 4.58
C ARG A 95 -7.58 -4.37 5.96
N GLY A 96 -8.40 -5.37 6.34
CA GLY A 96 -9.09 -5.37 7.63
C GLY A 96 -8.10 -5.34 8.81
N LYS A 97 -7.06 -6.16 8.76
CA LYS A 97 -5.98 -6.20 9.77
C LYS A 97 -5.23 -4.87 9.86
N ALA A 98 -4.83 -4.30 8.72
CA ALA A 98 -4.08 -3.05 8.64
C ALA A 98 -4.88 -1.86 9.21
N TRP A 99 -6.15 -1.73 8.85
CA TRP A 99 -7.01 -0.69 9.38
C TRP A 99 -7.25 -0.82 10.89
N LYS A 100 -7.46 -2.03 11.38
CA LYS A 100 -7.59 -2.27 12.82
C LYS A 100 -6.34 -1.83 13.57
N ALA A 101 -5.15 -2.19 13.08
CA ALA A 101 -3.88 -1.80 13.66
C ALA A 101 -3.64 -0.28 13.60
N PHE A 102 -3.93 0.35 12.46
CA PHE A 102 -3.83 1.80 12.30
C PHE A 102 -4.74 2.56 13.28
N LEU A 103 -6.01 2.18 13.38
CA LEU A 103 -6.96 2.86 14.27
C LEU A 103 -6.62 2.68 15.76
N ALA A 104 -5.95 1.58 16.12
CA ALA A 104 -5.47 1.31 17.47
C ALA A 104 -4.13 1.97 17.81
N ASP A 105 -3.42 2.54 16.81
CA ASP A 105 -2.11 3.16 17.04
C ASP A 105 -2.26 4.43 17.92
N PRO A 106 -1.55 4.50 19.07
CA PRO A 106 -1.59 5.67 19.95
C PRO A 106 -1.18 6.98 19.25
N ASN A 107 -0.26 6.92 18.28
CA ASN A 107 0.13 8.10 17.51
C ASN A 107 -1.02 8.60 16.64
N TRP A 108 -1.75 7.68 15.98
CA TRP A 108 -2.96 8.04 15.25
C TRP A 108 -4.01 8.66 16.16
N GLN A 109 -4.29 8.04 17.29
CA GLN A 109 -5.30 8.55 18.24
C GLN A 109 -4.95 9.96 18.75
N LYS A 110 -3.65 10.21 19.04
CA LYS A 110 -3.17 11.54 19.42
C LYS A 110 -3.36 12.55 18.28
N VAL A 111 -2.93 12.20 17.06
CA VAL A 111 -3.07 13.06 15.86
C VAL A 111 -4.55 13.35 15.57
N TYR A 112 -5.39 12.32 15.64
CA TYR A 112 -6.82 12.48 15.42
C TYR A 112 -7.44 13.45 16.44
N LYS A 113 -7.20 13.23 17.72
CA LYS A 113 -7.69 14.09 18.82
C LYS A 113 -7.24 15.54 18.64
N GLU A 114 -5.95 15.77 18.37
CA GLU A 114 -5.39 17.10 18.19
C GLU A 114 -5.98 17.82 16.97
N SER A 115 -6.03 17.12 15.83
CA SER A 115 -6.57 17.69 14.60
C SER A 115 -8.07 17.96 14.61
N THR A 116 -8.81 17.38 15.56
CA THR A 116 -10.26 17.55 15.68
C THR A 116 -10.70 18.34 16.90
N LYS A 117 -9.77 18.93 17.65
CA LYS A 117 -10.08 19.71 18.88
C LYS A 117 -11.01 20.90 18.60
N ASP A 118 -10.86 21.52 17.43
CA ASP A 118 -11.69 22.65 16.97
C ASP A 118 -12.83 22.22 16.03
N GLY A 119 -13.28 20.97 16.18
CA GLY A 119 -14.36 20.37 15.41
C GLY A 119 -13.89 19.31 14.40
N ARG A 120 -14.84 18.51 13.91
CA ARG A 120 -14.59 17.43 12.96
C ARG A 120 -14.06 17.98 11.63
N LEU A 121 -13.00 17.38 11.10
CA LEU A 121 -12.47 17.75 9.77
C LEU A 121 -13.32 17.18 8.63
N VAL A 122 -13.89 15.99 8.80
CA VAL A 122 -14.59 15.24 7.76
C VAL A 122 -16.08 15.12 8.11
N ASN A 123 -16.91 15.50 7.16
CA ASN A 123 -18.36 15.37 7.22
C ASN A 123 -18.81 13.97 6.78
N ARG A 124 -18.34 13.53 5.59
CA ARG A 124 -18.77 12.28 4.95
C ARG A 124 -17.58 11.57 4.33
N ILE A 125 -17.62 10.25 4.35
CA ILE A 125 -16.67 9.38 3.68
C ILE A 125 -17.44 8.46 2.74
N VAL A 126 -16.96 8.37 1.50
CA VAL A 126 -17.37 7.35 0.52
C VAL A 126 -16.16 6.53 0.17
N ASN A 127 -16.32 5.22 0.07
CA ASN A 127 -15.24 4.34 -0.33
C ASN A 127 -15.75 3.18 -1.17
N ASP A 128 -15.00 2.85 -2.22
CA ASP A 128 -15.24 1.72 -3.10
C ASP A 128 -14.00 0.84 -3.17
N PHE A 129 -14.24 -0.46 -3.31
CA PHE A 129 -13.17 -1.43 -3.53
C PHE A 129 -13.09 -1.78 -5.00
N LEU A 130 -11.86 -1.81 -5.51
CA LEU A 130 -11.58 -1.99 -6.92
C LEU A 130 -10.63 -3.18 -7.10
N ALA A 131 -10.82 -3.91 -8.20
CA ALA A 131 -9.86 -4.88 -8.71
C ALA A 131 -9.22 -4.30 -9.98
N GLY A 132 -7.91 -4.51 -10.16
CA GLY A 132 -7.26 -4.13 -11.41
C GLY A 132 -7.82 -4.92 -12.59
N THR A 133 -8.06 -4.26 -13.72
CA THR A 133 -8.37 -4.93 -14.98
C THR A 133 -7.11 -5.47 -15.63
N ASP A 134 -7.24 -6.34 -16.63
CA ASP A 134 -6.10 -6.90 -17.38
C ASP A 134 -5.29 -5.82 -18.13
N PHE A 135 -5.92 -4.72 -18.50
CA PHE A 135 -5.31 -3.56 -19.15
C PHE A 135 -4.93 -2.42 -18.18
N SER A 136 -5.08 -2.60 -16.87
CA SER A 136 -4.67 -1.58 -15.88
C SER A 136 -3.15 -1.49 -15.79
N GLN A 137 -2.61 -0.27 -15.75
CA GLN A 137 -1.19 -0.01 -15.50
C GLN A 137 -0.80 -0.29 -14.05
N ILE A 138 -1.77 -0.21 -13.13
CA ILE A 138 -1.59 -0.48 -11.70
C ILE A 138 -2.43 -1.72 -11.36
N LYS A 139 -1.75 -2.76 -10.88
CA LYS A 139 -2.38 -4.05 -10.53
C LYS A 139 -2.06 -4.44 -9.11
#